data_ae172ab5187fbddfe42ef06a2906e652
#
_entry.id   ae172ab5187fbddfe42ef06a2906e652
#
_cell.length_a   1.000
_cell.length_b   1.000
_cell.length_c   1.000
_cell.angle_alpha   90.00
_cell.angle_beta   90.00
_cell.angle_gamma   90.00
#
_symmetry.space_group_name_H-M   'P 1'
#
loop_
_entity.id
_entity.type
_entity.pdbx_description
1 polymer ?
#
loop_
_entity_poly.entity_id
_entity_poly.type
_entity_poly.pdbx_seq_one_letter_code
_entity_poly.pdbx_strand_id
1 'polypeptide(L)'
;MMTSRPVRILNADVARKIAAGEVIDRPAATVRELMDNAVDSGADSVTVEIEGGGIDRIRVVDNGCGMTKEDLAICAHPHATSKISTETDLMNLSTLGFRGEALSSIAAVSYLSITSGTWHMRASITEDHLLDPSQPVEGTIVESRALFENFPARRRFLKRPASESLLCKNTFIEKTLPFPDISFKLSIDGKQKFNLKKGQTLIQRFVQALALSEPQALFYELEGSSEGFRQENETDKKAEWSYRLVIGEPAVYRNDRKQLYIYVNGRRLTEYALMQAVEYGGQGYFPNGTHPVAALF
;
A
#
# COMPACT_ATOMS: atom_id res chain seq x y z
N MET A 1 -15.43 29.78 35.06
CA MET A 1 -15.49 30.50 33.77
C MET A 1 -14.47 29.86 32.84
N MET A 2 -14.89 29.21 31.76
CA MET A 2 -13.94 28.75 30.72
C MET A 2 -13.51 30.01 29.94
N THR A 3 -12.25 30.39 30.11
CA THR A 3 -11.66 31.47 29.31
C THR A 3 -11.47 30.93 27.89
N SER A 4 -12.20 31.51 26.93
CA SER A 4 -12.01 31.23 25.50
C SER A 4 -10.56 31.54 25.12
N ARG A 5 -9.83 30.52 24.62
CA ARG A 5 -8.50 30.75 24.06
C ARG A 5 -8.66 31.32 22.64
N PRO A 6 -7.96 32.41 22.31
CA PRO A 6 -8.04 32.99 20.98
C PRO A 6 -7.52 32.01 19.91
N VAL A 7 -8.15 32.00 18.74
CA VAL A 7 -7.68 31.26 17.56
C VAL A 7 -6.34 31.84 17.11
N ARG A 8 -5.38 30.99 16.81
CA ARG A 8 -4.04 31.38 16.33
C ARG A 8 -3.64 30.53 15.14
N ILE A 9 -2.91 31.11 14.20
CA ILE A 9 -2.25 30.37 13.13
C ILE A 9 -1.11 29.55 13.75
N LEU A 10 -1.06 28.25 13.41
CA LEU A 10 0.01 27.36 13.87
C LEU A 10 1.32 27.71 13.19
N ASN A 11 2.42 27.47 13.90
CA ASN A 11 3.74 27.47 13.28
C ASN A 11 3.79 26.41 12.17
N ALA A 12 4.47 26.71 11.05
CA ALA A 12 4.53 25.86 9.85
C ALA A 12 5.02 24.43 10.17
N ASP A 13 6.01 24.25 11.08
CA ASP A 13 6.52 22.95 11.47
C ASP A 13 5.50 22.13 12.25
N VAL A 14 4.74 22.78 13.12
CA VAL A 14 3.66 22.12 13.89
C VAL A 14 2.52 21.73 12.95
N ALA A 15 2.12 22.61 12.04
CA ALA A 15 1.08 22.35 11.04
C ALA A 15 1.50 21.17 10.14
N ARG A 16 2.76 21.13 9.67
CA ARG A 16 3.32 20.05 8.85
C ARG A 16 3.30 18.70 9.59
N LYS A 17 3.72 18.66 10.86
CA LYS A 17 3.68 17.44 11.68
C LYS A 17 2.27 16.93 11.92
N ILE A 18 1.30 17.83 12.11
CA ILE A 18 -0.12 17.45 12.26
C ILE A 18 -0.62 16.82 10.96
N ALA A 19 -0.44 17.49 9.82
CA ALA A 19 -0.86 16.99 8.51
C ALA A 19 -0.17 15.66 8.16
N ALA A 20 1.15 15.56 8.38
CA ALA A 20 1.89 14.32 8.19
C ALA A 20 1.35 13.17 9.05
N GLY A 21 0.95 13.46 10.29
CA GLY A 21 0.34 12.48 11.18
C GLY A 21 -1.06 12.01 10.75
N GLU A 22 -1.76 12.74 9.88
CA GLU A 22 -3.02 12.29 9.27
C GLU A 22 -2.77 11.31 8.14
N VAL A 23 -1.66 11.45 7.40
CA VAL A 23 -1.24 10.52 6.32
C VAL A 23 -0.56 9.28 6.91
N ILE A 24 0.40 9.49 7.82
CA ILE A 24 1.16 8.44 8.49
C ILE A 24 0.74 8.39 9.96
N ASP A 25 -0.23 7.56 10.25
CA ASP A 25 -0.77 7.38 11.61
C ASP A 25 -0.07 6.26 12.39
N ARG A 26 0.55 5.32 11.68
CA ARG A 26 1.23 4.13 12.22
C ARG A 26 2.24 3.53 11.24
N PRO A 27 3.09 2.56 11.68
CA PRO A 27 4.06 1.89 10.81
C PRO A 27 3.44 1.25 9.55
N ALA A 28 2.26 0.65 9.66
CA ALA A 28 1.57 0.02 8.53
C ALA A 28 1.23 1.02 7.41
N ALA A 29 0.96 2.29 7.73
CA ALA A 29 0.75 3.34 6.72
C ALA A 29 2.05 3.63 5.96
N THR A 30 3.20 3.68 6.63
CA THR A 30 4.51 3.81 5.98
C THR A 30 4.77 2.63 5.03
N VAL A 31 4.53 1.39 5.48
CA VAL A 31 4.68 0.19 4.62
C VAL A 31 3.81 0.31 3.39
N ARG A 32 2.54 0.72 3.54
CA ARG A 32 1.61 0.90 2.42
C ARG A 32 2.14 1.87 1.38
N GLU A 33 2.50 3.08 1.80
CA GLU A 33 2.95 4.13 0.89
C GLU A 33 4.27 3.76 0.17
N LEU A 34 5.22 3.15 0.89
CA LEU A 34 6.48 2.74 0.29
C LEU A 34 6.31 1.57 -0.69
N MET A 35 5.44 0.60 -0.39
CA MET A 35 5.12 -0.48 -1.34
C MET A 35 4.39 0.04 -2.57
N ASP A 36 3.46 0.99 -2.42
CA ASP A 36 2.77 1.62 -3.56
C ASP A 36 3.77 2.34 -4.47
N ASN A 37 4.75 3.05 -3.90
CA ASN A 37 5.80 3.68 -4.68
C ASN A 37 6.70 2.66 -5.40
N ALA A 38 7.06 1.55 -4.74
CA ALA A 38 7.84 0.49 -5.34
C ALA A 38 7.10 -0.19 -6.52
N VAL A 39 5.79 -0.44 -6.41
CA VAL A 39 4.99 -0.97 -7.52
C VAL A 39 4.88 0.05 -8.66
N ASP A 40 4.60 1.31 -8.34
CA ASP A 40 4.48 2.40 -9.33
C ASP A 40 5.80 2.69 -10.07
N SER A 41 6.96 2.33 -9.50
CA SER A 41 8.27 2.44 -10.16
C SER A 41 8.50 1.39 -11.27
N GLY A 42 7.54 0.48 -11.48
CA GLY A 42 7.65 -0.63 -12.42
C GLY A 42 8.56 -1.76 -11.92
N ALA A 43 8.79 -1.86 -10.62
CA ALA A 43 9.60 -2.94 -10.05
C ALA A 43 8.95 -4.31 -10.25
N ASP A 44 9.76 -5.32 -10.54
CA ASP A 44 9.34 -6.73 -10.57
C ASP A 44 9.77 -7.50 -9.30
N SER A 45 10.50 -6.82 -8.40
CA SER A 45 10.96 -7.35 -7.12
C SER A 45 10.92 -6.29 -6.02
N VAL A 46 10.22 -6.57 -4.93
CA VAL A 46 10.09 -5.68 -3.78
C VAL A 46 10.40 -6.46 -2.50
N THR A 47 11.34 -5.94 -1.71
CA THR A 47 11.68 -6.50 -0.39
C THR A 47 11.35 -5.50 0.71
N VAL A 48 10.62 -5.96 1.73
CA VAL A 48 10.22 -5.18 2.89
C VAL A 48 10.86 -5.76 4.14
N GLU A 49 11.58 -4.94 4.89
CA GLU A 49 12.19 -5.30 6.18
C GLU A 49 11.61 -4.41 7.28
N ILE A 50 11.23 -5.02 8.39
CA ILE A 50 10.56 -4.35 9.52
C ILE A 50 11.28 -4.74 10.80
N GLU A 51 11.64 -3.77 11.62
CA GLU A 51 12.23 -3.97 12.95
C GLU A 51 11.45 -3.20 14.01
N GLY A 52 11.32 -3.80 15.21
CA GLY A 52 10.62 -3.17 16.32
C GLY A 52 9.18 -2.79 16.02
N GLY A 53 8.46 -3.61 15.21
CA GLY A 53 7.10 -3.30 14.78
C GLY A 53 7.03 -2.20 13.70
N GLY A 54 8.14 -1.84 13.07
CA GLY A 54 8.26 -0.73 12.13
C GLY A 54 8.45 0.63 12.80
N ILE A 55 8.57 0.65 14.12
CA ILE A 55 8.87 1.87 14.89
C ILE A 55 10.38 2.16 14.79
N ASP A 56 11.20 1.12 14.90
CA ASP A 56 12.66 1.27 14.87
C ASP A 56 13.16 1.43 13.45
N ARG A 57 12.70 0.53 12.53
CA ARG A 57 13.06 0.60 11.11
C ARG A 57 12.00 -0.02 10.22
N ILE A 58 11.72 0.65 9.11
CA ILE A 58 11.07 0.11 7.92
C ILE A 58 12.01 0.37 6.75
N ARG A 59 12.37 -0.67 6.01
CA ARG A 59 13.19 -0.58 4.80
C ARG A 59 12.48 -1.28 3.66
N VAL A 60 12.32 -0.58 2.54
CA VAL A 60 11.75 -1.11 1.30
C VAL A 60 12.81 -1.00 0.21
N VAL A 61 13.05 -2.10 -0.48
CA VAL A 61 14.00 -2.20 -1.59
C VAL A 61 13.23 -2.66 -2.81
N ASP A 62 13.34 -1.93 -3.88
CA ASP A 62 12.78 -2.27 -5.19
C ASP A 62 13.87 -2.23 -6.28
N ASN A 63 13.60 -2.89 -7.40
CA ASN A 63 14.41 -2.86 -8.60
C ASN A 63 13.74 -2.12 -9.76
N GLY A 64 12.93 -1.11 -9.44
CA GLY A 64 12.23 -0.28 -10.42
C GLY A 64 13.14 0.72 -11.15
N CYS A 65 12.54 1.72 -11.79
CA CYS A 65 13.27 2.71 -12.61
C CYS A 65 14.25 3.59 -11.82
N GLY A 66 14.17 3.60 -10.48
CA GLY A 66 15.01 4.47 -9.65
C GLY A 66 14.64 5.95 -9.73
N MET A 67 15.54 6.80 -9.19
CA MET A 67 15.43 8.27 -9.20
C MET A 67 16.72 8.90 -9.66
N THR A 68 16.63 10.02 -10.39
CA THR A 68 17.77 10.85 -10.71
C THR A 68 18.27 11.60 -9.47
N LYS A 69 19.44 12.20 -9.55
CA LYS A 69 19.96 13.07 -8.47
C LYS A 69 19.03 14.25 -8.22
N GLU A 70 18.52 14.83 -9.29
CA GLU A 70 17.60 15.97 -9.28
C GLU A 70 16.27 15.60 -8.61
N ASP A 71 15.72 14.42 -8.93
CA ASP A 71 14.50 13.89 -8.27
C ASP A 71 14.74 13.63 -6.79
N LEU A 72 15.88 13.02 -6.42
CA LEU A 72 16.23 12.78 -5.02
C LEU A 72 16.31 14.08 -4.21
N ALA A 73 16.79 15.18 -4.84
CA ALA A 73 16.88 16.48 -4.19
C ALA A 73 15.53 17.06 -3.76
N ILE A 74 14.44 16.64 -4.41
CA ILE A 74 13.12 17.22 -4.19
C ILE A 74 12.04 16.21 -3.76
N CYS A 75 12.25 14.90 -3.90
CA CYS A 75 11.22 13.87 -3.78
C CYS A 75 10.50 13.83 -2.43
N ALA A 76 11.13 14.27 -1.34
CA ALA A 76 10.53 14.34 -0.02
C ALA A 76 10.09 15.76 0.38
N HIS A 77 10.01 16.70 -0.56
CA HIS A 77 9.30 17.96 -0.34
C HIS A 77 7.77 17.78 -0.46
N PRO A 78 6.97 18.58 0.23
CA PRO A 78 5.52 18.58 0.08
C PRO A 78 5.12 18.85 -1.39
N HIS A 79 4.11 18.10 -1.87
CA HIS A 79 3.57 18.20 -3.22
C HIS A 79 4.54 17.83 -4.36
N ALA A 80 5.67 17.19 -4.04
CA ALA A 80 6.59 16.66 -5.05
C ALA A 80 6.07 15.31 -5.58
N THR A 81 5.73 15.25 -6.86
CA THR A 81 5.27 14.04 -7.53
C THR A 81 5.63 14.06 -9.01
N SER A 82 6.00 12.89 -9.54
CA SER A 82 6.18 12.65 -10.98
C SER A 82 4.93 12.03 -11.64
N LYS A 83 3.88 11.74 -10.84
CA LYS A 83 2.76 10.86 -11.26
C LYS A 83 1.58 11.62 -11.83
N ILE A 84 1.40 12.89 -11.46
CA ILE A 84 0.35 13.78 -11.97
C ILE A 84 0.92 15.18 -12.19
N SER A 85 0.46 15.84 -13.23
CA SER A 85 0.81 17.24 -13.55
C SER A 85 -0.41 18.06 -13.89
N THR A 86 -1.52 17.44 -14.27
CA THR A 86 -2.74 18.12 -14.73
C THR A 86 -3.97 17.60 -13.98
N GLU A 87 -5.07 18.37 -14.05
CA GLU A 87 -6.38 17.97 -13.54
C GLU A 87 -6.92 16.72 -14.27
N THR A 88 -6.58 16.57 -15.55
CA THR A 88 -6.95 15.38 -16.34
C THR A 88 -6.26 14.12 -15.81
N ASP A 89 -4.99 14.21 -15.37
CA ASP A 89 -4.29 13.09 -14.75
C ASP A 89 -4.95 12.69 -13.43
N LEU A 90 -5.47 13.66 -12.67
CA LEU A 90 -6.19 13.40 -11.43
C LEU A 90 -7.52 12.65 -11.67
N MET A 91 -8.18 12.90 -12.81
CA MET A 91 -9.41 12.19 -13.20
C MET A 91 -9.12 10.76 -13.70
N ASN A 92 -7.92 10.50 -14.24
CA ASN A 92 -7.53 9.22 -14.86
C ASN A 92 -6.37 8.56 -14.11
N LEU A 93 -6.50 8.39 -12.79
CA LEU A 93 -5.44 7.84 -11.94
C LEU A 93 -5.14 6.39 -12.31
N SER A 94 -3.96 6.14 -12.86
CA SER A 94 -3.42 4.80 -13.16
C SER A 94 -2.41 4.31 -12.12
N THR A 95 -1.86 5.22 -11.29
CA THR A 95 -0.85 4.90 -10.26
C THR A 95 -1.49 4.68 -8.90
N LEU A 96 -0.83 3.89 -8.02
CA LEU A 96 -1.29 3.64 -6.65
C LEU A 96 -1.14 4.86 -5.75
N GLY A 97 -0.04 5.63 -5.88
CA GLY A 97 0.20 6.90 -5.20
C GLY A 97 0.10 8.07 -6.18
N PHE A 98 -0.37 9.25 -5.75
CA PHE A 98 -0.50 10.43 -6.61
C PHE A 98 -0.38 11.78 -5.89
N ARG A 99 -0.50 11.81 -4.55
CA ARG A 99 -0.66 13.08 -3.79
C ARG A 99 0.63 13.88 -3.62
N GLY A 100 1.82 13.27 -3.86
CA GLY A 100 3.11 13.93 -3.61
C GLY A 100 3.36 14.25 -2.14
N GLU A 101 2.70 13.55 -1.22
CA GLU A 101 2.78 13.83 0.22
C GLU A 101 3.33 12.67 1.04
N ALA A 102 3.46 11.46 0.46
CA ALA A 102 3.86 10.28 1.21
C ALA A 102 5.27 10.41 1.80
N LEU A 103 6.28 10.70 0.95
CA LEU A 103 7.67 10.81 1.40
C LEU A 103 7.89 12.01 2.32
N SER A 104 7.27 13.15 2.04
CA SER A 104 7.34 14.34 2.91
C SER A 104 6.68 14.10 4.27
N SER A 105 5.56 13.36 4.30
CA SER A 105 4.90 12.98 5.54
C SER A 105 5.73 11.99 6.35
N ILE A 106 6.36 11.00 5.70
CA ILE A 106 7.28 10.06 6.38
C ILE A 106 8.49 10.83 6.94
N ALA A 107 9.10 11.74 6.16
CA ALA A 107 10.22 12.57 6.60
C ALA A 107 9.86 13.44 7.80
N ALA A 108 8.64 13.97 7.86
CA ALA A 108 8.20 14.81 8.98
C ALA A 108 8.06 14.06 10.31
N VAL A 109 7.88 12.72 10.26
CA VAL A 109 7.63 11.90 11.46
C VAL A 109 8.68 10.82 11.71
N SER A 110 9.75 10.74 10.89
CA SER A 110 10.83 9.77 11.01
C SER A 110 12.15 10.32 10.42
N TYR A 111 13.24 9.61 10.61
CA TYR A 111 14.48 9.83 9.84
C TYR A 111 14.37 9.06 8.52
N LEU A 112 14.00 9.76 7.46
CA LEU A 112 13.88 9.20 6.11
C LEU A 112 15.19 9.32 5.35
N SER A 113 15.64 8.23 4.74
CA SER A 113 16.71 8.22 3.76
C SER A 113 16.35 7.41 2.53
N ILE A 114 16.88 7.80 1.37
CA ILE A 114 16.64 7.14 0.09
C ILE A 114 17.98 6.98 -0.64
N THR A 115 18.22 5.75 -1.14
CA THR A 115 19.39 5.50 -2.01
C THR A 115 18.86 5.06 -3.38
N SER A 116 19.31 5.70 -4.45
CA SER A 116 18.97 5.31 -5.81
C SER A 116 20.13 5.67 -6.75
N GLY A 117 20.41 4.79 -7.71
CA GLY A 117 21.60 4.93 -8.55
C GLY A 117 22.88 5.01 -7.72
N THR A 118 23.62 6.10 -7.85
CA THR A 118 24.88 6.36 -7.11
C THR A 118 24.75 7.42 -6.03
N TRP A 119 23.54 7.75 -5.60
CA TRP A 119 23.26 8.80 -4.64
C TRP A 119 22.48 8.30 -3.45
N HIS A 120 22.84 8.82 -2.28
CA HIS A 120 22.15 8.65 -1.03
C HIS A 120 21.60 9.99 -0.54
N MET A 121 20.31 10.06 -0.28
CA MET A 121 19.61 11.23 0.21
C MET A 121 19.20 11.02 1.66
N ARG A 122 19.43 12.01 2.51
CA ARG A 122 18.84 12.13 3.85
C ARG A 122 17.88 13.31 3.84
N ALA A 123 16.61 13.03 4.14
CA ALA A 123 15.59 14.05 4.11
C ALA A 123 15.77 15.06 5.24
N SER A 124 15.63 16.34 4.90
CA SER A 124 15.47 17.44 5.84
C SER A 124 14.05 17.99 5.72
N ILE A 125 13.46 18.42 6.84
CA ILE A 125 12.13 19.05 6.88
C ILE A 125 12.18 20.57 6.92
N THR A 126 13.36 21.14 7.15
CA THR A 126 13.57 22.60 7.33
C THR A 126 14.51 23.19 6.27
N GLU A 127 15.30 22.36 5.62
CA GLU A 127 16.35 22.76 4.68
C GLU A 127 16.32 21.85 3.46
N ASP A 128 17.21 22.06 2.50
CA ASP A 128 17.43 21.16 1.36
C ASP A 128 17.87 19.78 1.84
N HIS A 129 17.49 18.75 1.09
CA HIS A 129 17.91 17.38 1.39
C HIS A 129 19.43 17.23 1.22
N LEU A 130 20.04 16.48 2.14
CA LEU A 130 21.47 16.17 2.06
C LEU A 130 21.70 15.03 1.07
N LEU A 131 22.52 15.26 0.04
CA LEU A 131 22.86 14.25 -0.96
C LEU A 131 24.34 13.92 -0.87
N ASP A 132 24.63 12.65 -0.66
CA ASP A 132 25.98 12.10 -0.63
C ASP A 132 26.15 11.04 -1.73
N PRO A 133 27.33 10.88 -2.33
CA PRO A 133 27.62 9.75 -3.22
C PRO A 133 27.48 8.42 -2.46
N SER A 134 26.98 7.39 -3.14
CA SER A 134 26.82 6.04 -2.58
C SER A 134 27.35 4.99 -3.55
N GLN A 135 27.46 3.74 -3.06
CA GLN A 135 27.63 2.59 -3.95
C GLN A 135 26.41 2.47 -4.86
N PRO A 136 26.60 2.08 -6.12
CA PRO A 136 25.51 1.89 -7.07
C PRO A 136 24.48 0.89 -6.55
N VAL A 137 23.19 1.23 -6.65
CA VAL A 137 22.07 0.34 -6.37
C VAL A 137 21.15 0.29 -7.58
N GLU A 138 20.59 -0.88 -7.86
CA GLU A 138 19.51 -1.05 -8.83
C GLU A 138 18.20 -0.61 -8.16
N GLY A 139 17.38 0.18 -8.87
CA GLY A 139 16.11 0.69 -8.36
C GLY A 139 16.28 1.65 -7.19
N THR A 140 15.51 1.42 -6.10
CA THR A 140 15.48 2.32 -4.95
C THR A 140 15.50 1.57 -3.63
N ILE A 141 16.21 2.12 -2.66
CA ILE A 141 16.17 1.73 -1.25
C ILE A 141 15.61 2.89 -0.47
N VAL A 142 14.46 2.70 0.17
CA VAL A 142 13.85 3.69 1.07
C VAL A 142 13.90 3.16 2.50
N GLU A 143 14.42 3.95 3.42
CA GLU A 143 14.51 3.59 4.83
C GLU A 143 13.92 4.69 5.71
N SER A 144 13.00 4.31 6.59
CA SER A 144 12.41 5.15 7.64
C SER A 144 12.83 4.59 9.00
N ARG A 145 13.47 5.40 9.83
CA ARG A 145 13.93 5.04 11.17
C ARG A 145 13.29 5.90 12.25
N ALA A 146 13.19 5.35 13.46
CA ALA A 146 12.73 6.02 14.66
C ALA A 146 11.38 6.75 14.48
N LEU A 147 10.39 6.04 13.93
CA LEU A 147 9.07 6.58 13.64
C LEU A 147 8.44 7.21 14.88
N PHE A 148 7.97 8.47 14.75
CA PHE A 148 7.40 9.32 15.81
C PHE A 148 8.32 9.64 16.98
N GLU A 149 9.65 9.52 16.85
CA GLU A 149 10.58 9.96 17.88
C GLU A 149 10.40 11.46 18.19
N ASN A 150 10.25 12.26 17.13
CA ASN A 150 9.99 13.70 17.20
C ASN A 150 8.52 14.07 17.44
N PHE A 151 7.63 13.08 17.68
CA PHE A 151 6.21 13.28 17.92
C PHE A 151 5.69 12.37 19.06
N PRO A 152 6.12 12.62 20.32
CA PRO A 152 5.85 11.73 21.46
C PRO A 152 4.36 11.45 21.71
N ALA A 153 3.49 12.44 21.46
CA ALA A 153 2.05 12.26 21.59
C ALA A 153 1.54 11.15 20.69
N ARG A 154 1.95 11.12 19.41
CA ARG A 154 1.57 10.07 18.46
C ARG A 154 2.18 8.72 18.84
N ARG A 155 3.44 8.70 19.27
CA ARG A 155 4.13 7.47 19.68
C ARG A 155 3.40 6.74 20.81
N ARG A 156 2.74 7.46 21.72
CA ARG A 156 1.94 6.88 22.83
C ARG A 156 0.69 6.14 22.38
N PHE A 157 0.17 6.44 21.19
CA PHE A 157 -1.02 5.76 20.61
C PHE A 157 -0.66 4.47 19.87
N LEU A 158 0.61 4.22 19.61
CA LEU A 158 1.04 2.97 19.00
C LEU A 158 0.81 1.80 19.96
N LYS A 159 0.48 0.65 19.39
CA LYS A 159 0.36 -0.60 20.12
C LYS A 159 1.76 -1.15 20.46
N ARG A 160 1.77 -2.32 21.11
CA ARG A 160 3.03 -3.06 21.33
C ARG A 160 3.67 -3.41 19.98
N PRO A 161 5.02 -3.50 19.88
CA PRO A 161 5.72 -3.80 18.61
C PRO A 161 5.19 -5.03 17.89
N ALA A 162 4.85 -6.10 18.61
CA ALA A 162 4.27 -7.31 18.01
C ALA A 162 2.92 -7.04 17.33
N SER A 163 2.08 -6.17 17.89
CA SER A 163 0.80 -5.80 17.28
C SER A 163 0.98 -4.90 16.06
N GLU A 164 1.94 -3.97 16.09
CA GLU A 164 2.28 -3.13 14.92
C GLU A 164 2.91 -4.00 13.81
N SER A 165 3.78 -4.96 14.15
CA SER A 165 4.30 -5.95 13.19
C SER A 165 3.19 -6.73 12.49
N LEU A 166 2.13 -7.12 13.23
CA LEU A 166 0.99 -7.82 12.65
C LEU A 166 0.22 -6.91 11.66
N LEU A 167 0.03 -5.63 12.01
CA LEU A 167 -0.62 -4.67 11.11
C LEU A 167 0.21 -4.45 9.84
N CYS A 168 1.53 -4.28 9.97
CA CYS A 168 2.44 -4.17 8.83
C CYS A 168 2.40 -5.43 7.94
N LYS A 169 2.40 -6.62 8.56
CA LYS A 169 2.26 -7.90 7.84
C LYS A 169 0.95 -7.97 7.07
N ASN A 170 -0.18 -7.57 7.66
CA ASN A 170 -1.47 -7.57 6.98
C ASN A 170 -1.49 -6.59 5.81
N THR A 171 -0.95 -5.39 5.99
CA THR A 171 -0.78 -4.41 4.91
C THR A 171 0.09 -4.96 3.78
N PHE A 172 1.22 -5.60 4.10
CA PHE A 172 2.05 -6.28 3.10
C PHE A 172 1.24 -7.31 2.31
N ILE A 173 0.50 -8.20 2.98
CA ILE A 173 -0.34 -9.21 2.33
C ILE A 173 -1.34 -8.54 1.37
N GLU A 174 -2.10 -7.57 1.86
CA GLU A 174 -3.09 -6.85 1.05
C GLU A 174 -2.47 -6.20 -0.20
N LYS A 175 -1.28 -5.62 -0.07
CA LYS A 175 -0.58 -4.98 -1.19
C LYS A 175 -0.01 -5.95 -2.22
N THR A 176 0.21 -7.22 -1.87
CA THR A 176 0.77 -8.22 -2.79
C THR A 176 -0.28 -8.96 -3.61
N LEU A 177 -1.55 -8.98 -3.16
CA LEU A 177 -2.60 -9.78 -3.81
C LEU A 177 -2.86 -9.39 -5.27
N PRO A 178 -2.96 -8.10 -5.66
CA PRO A 178 -3.28 -7.73 -7.04
C PRO A 178 -2.09 -7.85 -8.01
N PHE A 179 -0.86 -8.17 -7.54
CA PHE A 179 0.35 -8.15 -8.34
C PHE A 179 1.07 -9.50 -8.38
N PRO A 180 0.50 -10.54 -9.02
CA PRO A 180 1.11 -11.87 -9.08
C PRO A 180 2.41 -11.92 -9.89
N ASP A 181 2.65 -10.93 -10.76
CA ASP A 181 3.85 -10.81 -11.59
C ASP A 181 5.02 -10.11 -10.90
N ILE A 182 4.82 -9.63 -9.67
CA ILE A 182 5.87 -9.03 -8.86
C ILE A 182 6.29 -10.00 -7.76
N SER A 183 7.60 -10.14 -7.56
CA SER A 183 8.17 -10.89 -6.44
C SER A 183 8.16 -10.04 -5.17
N PHE A 184 7.63 -10.57 -4.07
CA PHE A 184 7.60 -9.87 -2.79
C PHE A 184 8.25 -10.67 -1.69
N LYS A 185 9.11 -10.03 -0.89
CA LYS A 185 9.70 -10.62 0.31
C LYS A 185 9.39 -9.75 1.54
N LEU A 186 9.08 -10.39 2.66
CA LEU A 186 8.90 -9.72 3.95
C LEU A 186 9.77 -10.38 5.01
N SER A 187 10.57 -9.57 5.69
CA SER A 187 11.29 -9.95 6.90
C SER A 187 10.85 -9.09 8.08
N ILE A 188 10.65 -9.72 9.24
CA ILE A 188 10.32 -9.04 10.50
C ILE A 188 11.33 -9.46 11.55
N ASP A 189 12.02 -8.49 12.15
CA ASP A 189 13.07 -8.69 13.15
C ASP A 189 14.11 -9.73 12.69
N GLY A 190 14.59 -9.56 11.45
CA GLY A 190 15.58 -10.43 10.79
C GLY A 190 15.05 -11.81 10.35
N LYS A 191 13.79 -12.14 10.60
CA LYS A 191 13.18 -13.43 10.23
C LYS A 191 12.30 -13.27 8.99
N GLN A 192 12.62 -14.02 7.93
CA GLN A 192 11.76 -14.04 6.73
C GLN A 192 10.40 -14.64 7.07
N LYS A 193 9.34 -13.89 6.71
CA LYS A 193 7.93 -14.27 6.90
C LYS A 193 7.26 -14.67 5.60
N PHE A 194 7.58 -13.97 4.51
CA PHE A 194 7.05 -14.25 3.17
C PHE A 194 8.16 -14.22 2.12
N ASN A 195 7.96 -15.05 1.11
CA ASN A 195 8.73 -15.07 -0.13
C ASN A 195 7.77 -15.47 -1.25
N LEU A 196 7.08 -14.48 -1.81
CA LEU A 196 6.12 -14.64 -2.90
C LEU A 196 6.86 -14.43 -4.21
N LYS A 197 6.90 -15.46 -5.06
CA LYS A 197 7.62 -15.41 -6.34
C LYS A 197 6.78 -14.69 -7.40
N LYS A 198 7.42 -14.05 -8.37
CA LYS A 198 6.76 -13.51 -9.57
C LYS A 198 6.28 -14.61 -10.51
N GLY A 199 5.35 -14.28 -11.40
CA GLY A 199 4.80 -15.22 -12.39
C GLY A 199 3.84 -16.25 -11.80
N GLN A 200 3.20 -15.93 -10.69
CA GLN A 200 2.15 -16.76 -10.10
C GLN A 200 0.81 -16.51 -10.79
N THR A 201 -0.10 -17.49 -10.80
CA THR A 201 -1.51 -17.23 -11.06
C THR A 201 -2.12 -16.42 -9.90
N LEU A 202 -3.26 -15.77 -10.13
CA LEU A 202 -3.98 -15.06 -9.05
C LEU A 202 -4.34 -16.01 -7.91
N ILE A 203 -4.79 -17.23 -8.21
CA ILE A 203 -5.10 -18.25 -7.20
C ILE A 203 -3.85 -18.60 -6.38
N GLN A 204 -2.71 -18.86 -7.05
CA GLN A 204 -1.45 -19.17 -6.36
C GLN A 204 -1.03 -18.04 -5.43
N ARG A 205 -1.08 -16.77 -5.92
CA ARG A 205 -0.78 -15.59 -5.12
C ARG A 205 -1.72 -15.45 -3.94
N PHE A 206 -3.01 -15.62 -4.15
CA PHE A 206 -4.06 -15.50 -3.15
C PHE A 206 -3.86 -16.52 -2.01
N VAL A 207 -3.75 -17.80 -2.34
CA VAL A 207 -3.58 -18.89 -1.36
C VAL A 207 -2.26 -18.73 -0.59
N GLN A 208 -1.16 -18.41 -1.28
CA GLN A 208 0.15 -18.29 -0.65
C GLN A 208 0.26 -17.03 0.23
N ALA A 209 -0.22 -15.88 -0.24
CA ALA A 209 -0.14 -14.62 0.51
C ALA A 209 -1.00 -14.65 1.78
N LEU A 210 -2.19 -15.25 1.70
CA LEU A 210 -3.07 -15.41 2.86
C LEU A 210 -2.68 -16.58 3.76
N ALA A 211 -1.69 -17.39 3.35
CA ALA A 211 -1.27 -18.61 4.04
C ALA A 211 -2.47 -19.54 4.35
N LEU A 212 -3.35 -19.71 3.36
CA LEU A 212 -4.53 -20.54 3.50
C LEU A 212 -4.14 -22.01 3.66
N SER A 213 -4.87 -22.72 4.53
CA SER A 213 -4.72 -24.17 4.73
C SER A 213 -5.39 -24.97 3.62
N GLU A 214 -6.38 -24.36 2.96
CA GLU A 214 -7.14 -24.95 1.88
C GLU A 214 -6.28 -25.07 0.61
N PRO A 215 -6.32 -26.23 -0.08
CA PRO A 215 -5.55 -26.43 -1.30
C PRO A 215 -6.05 -25.52 -2.44
N GLN A 216 -5.14 -25.16 -3.34
CA GLN A 216 -5.44 -24.29 -4.50
C GLN A 216 -6.57 -24.83 -5.39
N ALA A 217 -6.72 -26.14 -5.45
CA ALA A 217 -7.77 -26.81 -6.24
C ALA A 217 -9.20 -26.48 -5.77
N LEU A 218 -9.37 -25.94 -4.56
CA LEU A 218 -10.65 -25.49 -4.01
C LEU A 218 -10.96 -24.02 -4.36
N PHE A 219 -10.18 -23.38 -5.22
CA PHE A 219 -10.39 -21.99 -5.63
C PHE A 219 -10.58 -21.90 -7.12
N TYR A 220 -11.50 -21.05 -7.52
CA TYR A 220 -11.83 -20.76 -8.92
C TYR A 220 -11.50 -19.32 -9.24
N GLU A 221 -11.17 -19.08 -10.49
CA GLU A 221 -11.04 -17.75 -11.06
C GLU A 221 -12.16 -17.54 -12.08
N LEU A 222 -12.92 -16.47 -11.87
CA LEU A 222 -13.99 -16.02 -12.75
C LEU A 222 -13.59 -14.66 -13.31
N GLU A 223 -13.92 -14.41 -14.57
CA GLU A 223 -13.65 -13.12 -15.22
C GLU A 223 -14.88 -12.62 -15.96
N GLY A 224 -14.97 -11.31 -16.16
CA GLY A 224 -16.02 -10.69 -16.92
C GLY A 224 -15.66 -9.25 -17.29
N SER A 225 -16.38 -8.70 -18.26
CA SER A 225 -16.18 -7.34 -18.75
C SER A 225 -17.48 -6.68 -19.15
N SER A 226 -17.46 -5.36 -19.34
CA SER A 226 -18.59 -4.57 -19.84
C SER A 226 -19.06 -4.99 -21.23
N GLU A 227 -18.22 -5.62 -22.05
CA GLU A 227 -18.58 -6.08 -23.38
C GLU A 227 -19.68 -7.15 -23.36
N GLY A 228 -19.66 -8.04 -22.34
CA GLY A 228 -20.69 -9.07 -22.16
C GLY A 228 -22.05 -8.55 -21.71
N PHE A 229 -22.18 -7.27 -21.36
CA PHE A 229 -23.41 -6.65 -20.83
C PHE A 229 -23.94 -5.50 -21.71
N ARG A 230 -23.35 -5.27 -22.90
CA ARG A 230 -23.86 -4.25 -23.84
C ARG A 230 -25.18 -4.73 -24.44
N GLN A 231 -26.25 -3.95 -24.22
CA GLN A 231 -27.49 -4.07 -25.02
C GLN A 231 -27.29 -3.31 -26.34
N GLU A 232 -27.71 -3.88 -27.46
CA GLU A 232 -27.51 -3.37 -28.84
C GLU A 232 -27.99 -1.92 -29.09
N ASN A 233 -28.68 -1.26 -28.14
CA ASN A 233 -29.29 0.05 -28.28
C ASN A 233 -28.68 1.16 -27.39
N GLU A 234 -27.61 0.93 -26.67
CA GLU A 234 -26.99 1.96 -25.84
C GLU A 234 -25.90 2.73 -26.61
N THR A 235 -26.21 3.99 -26.98
CA THR A 235 -25.29 4.93 -27.64
C THR A 235 -24.38 5.68 -26.67
N ASP A 236 -24.60 5.56 -25.37
CA ASP A 236 -23.75 6.21 -24.36
C ASP A 236 -22.43 5.46 -24.19
N LYS A 237 -21.30 6.20 -24.27
CA LYS A 237 -19.96 5.73 -23.93
C LYS A 237 -19.88 5.44 -22.42
N LYS A 238 -20.43 4.32 -21.98
CA LYS A 238 -20.17 3.84 -20.61
C LYS A 238 -18.69 3.45 -20.49
N ALA A 239 -18.10 3.74 -19.34
CA ALA A 239 -16.72 3.35 -19.06
C ALA A 239 -16.56 1.82 -19.22
N GLU A 240 -15.52 1.41 -19.95
CA GLU A 240 -15.16 0.01 -20.07
C GLU A 240 -14.60 -0.47 -18.74
N TRP A 241 -15.07 -1.63 -18.27
CA TRP A 241 -14.57 -2.29 -17.06
C TRP A 241 -14.41 -3.79 -17.30
N SER A 242 -13.50 -4.37 -16.55
CA SER A 242 -13.33 -5.81 -16.47
C SER A 242 -13.04 -6.18 -15.03
N TYR A 243 -13.31 -7.43 -14.67
CA TYR A 243 -12.95 -7.94 -13.35
C TYR A 243 -12.39 -9.36 -13.45
N ARG A 244 -11.60 -9.71 -12.44
CA ARG A 244 -11.19 -11.08 -12.12
C ARG A 244 -11.54 -11.37 -10.67
N LEU A 245 -12.25 -12.45 -10.41
CA LEU A 245 -12.67 -12.86 -9.07
C LEU A 245 -12.04 -14.21 -8.75
N VAL A 246 -11.21 -14.25 -7.73
CA VAL A 246 -10.77 -15.50 -7.09
C VAL A 246 -11.74 -15.80 -5.95
N ILE A 247 -12.35 -16.99 -5.94
CA ILE A 247 -13.33 -17.39 -4.93
C ILE A 247 -13.13 -18.86 -4.55
N GLY A 248 -13.18 -19.15 -3.25
CA GLY A 248 -13.20 -20.52 -2.75
C GLY A 248 -14.51 -21.24 -3.06
N GLU A 249 -14.47 -22.56 -3.21
CA GLU A 249 -15.70 -23.37 -3.32
C GLU A 249 -16.57 -23.25 -2.06
N PRO A 250 -17.84 -23.71 -2.09
CA PRO A 250 -18.79 -23.56 -0.98
C PRO A 250 -18.34 -24.09 0.39
N ALA A 251 -17.41 -25.04 0.42
CA ALA A 251 -16.82 -25.55 1.65
C ALA A 251 -15.76 -24.59 2.25
N VAL A 252 -15.26 -23.61 1.47
CA VAL A 252 -14.25 -22.63 1.87
C VAL A 252 -14.93 -21.31 2.25
N TYR A 253 -15.37 -21.21 3.48
CA TYR A 253 -16.05 -20.02 3.99
C TYR A 253 -15.50 -19.56 5.35
N ARG A 254 -15.90 -18.36 5.76
CA ARG A 254 -15.56 -17.78 7.09
C ARG A 254 -16.83 -17.21 7.74
N ASN A 255 -16.76 -17.05 9.07
CA ASN A 255 -17.84 -16.43 9.85
C ASN A 255 -17.77 -14.89 9.83
N ASP A 256 -16.76 -14.31 9.15
CA ASP A 256 -16.60 -12.86 9.00
C ASP A 256 -16.04 -12.55 7.61
N ARG A 257 -16.07 -11.25 7.24
CA ARG A 257 -15.63 -10.73 5.93
C ARG A 257 -14.12 -10.46 5.83
N LYS A 258 -13.31 -10.88 6.79
CA LYS A 258 -11.88 -10.52 6.82
C LYS A 258 -11.08 -11.10 5.65
N GLN A 259 -11.57 -12.17 5.03
CA GLN A 259 -10.95 -12.77 3.84
C GLN A 259 -11.74 -12.51 2.54
N LEU A 260 -12.54 -11.45 2.54
CA LEU A 260 -13.18 -10.89 1.35
C LEU A 260 -12.48 -9.58 0.97
N TYR A 261 -11.77 -9.59 -0.14
CA TYR A 261 -10.94 -8.48 -0.60
C TYR A 261 -11.51 -7.88 -1.88
N ILE A 262 -11.58 -6.56 -1.94
CA ILE A 262 -12.02 -5.83 -3.14
C ILE A 262 -10.91 -4.88 -3.56
N TYR A 263 -10.57 -4.94 -4.83
CA TYR A 263 -9.58 -4.04 -5.45
C TYR A 263 -10.20 -3.33 -6.65
N VAL A 264 -9.79 -2.11 -6.88
CA VAL A 264 -10.05 -1.35 -8.12
C VAL A 264 -8.74 -0.74 -8.56
N ASN A 265 -8.28 -1.09 -9.74
CA ASN A 265 -6.99 -0.67 -10.28
C ASN A 265 -5.82 -0.89 -9.30
N GLY A 266 -5.76 -2.07 -8.68
CA GLY A 266 -4.74 -2.44 -7.69
C GLY A 266 -4.90 -1.81 -6.30
N ARG A 267 -5.89 -0.92 -6.10
CA ARG A 267 -6.16 -0.28 -4.80
C ARG A 267 -7.19 -1.05 -3.99
N ARG A 268 -6.84 -1.35 -2.75
CA ARG A 268 -7.77 -1.99 -1.79
C ARG A 268 -8.91 -1.02 -1.46
N LEU A 269 -10.14 -1.48 -1.63
CA LEU A 269 -11.35 -0.75 -1.23
C LEU A 269 -12.12 -1.52 -0.14
N THR A 270 -12.83 -0.78 0.69
CA THR A 270 -13.80 -1.30 1.67
C THR A 270 -15.23 -0.93 1.26
N GLU A 271 -15.50 -1.01 -0.06
CA GLU A 271 -16.79 -0.65 -0.63
C GLU A 271 -17.82 -1.75 -0.38
N TYR A 272 -18.84 -1.43 0.40
CA TYR A 272 -19.84 -2.39 0.86
C TYR A 272 -20.69 -2.96 -0.28
N ALA A 273 -21.03 -2.15 -1.29
CA ALA A 273 -21.83 -2.58 -2.43
C ALA A 273 -21.13 -3.67 -3.27
N LEU A 274 -19.82 -3.52 -3.51
CA LEU A 274 -19.02 -4.53 -4.21
C LEU A 274 -18.86 -5.80 -3.39
N MET A 275 -18.67 -5.68 -2.07
CA MET A 275 -18.63 -6.84 -1.17
C MET A 275 -19.96 -7.62 -1.20
N GLN A 276 -21.09 -6.91 -1.14
CA GLN A 276 -22.43 -7.51 -1.27
C GLN A 276 -22.62 -8.17 -2.64
N ALA A 277 -22.14 -7.56 -3.73
CA ALA A 277 -22.25 -8.16 -5.07
C ALA A 277 -21.58 -9.53 -5.14
N VAL A 278 -20.37 -9.67 -4.57
CA VAL A 278 -19.68 -10.97 -4.47
C VAL A 278 -20.50 -11.97 -3.63
N GLU A 279 -21.04 -11.53 -2.50
CA GLU A 279 -21.87 -12.39 -1.63
C GLU A 279 -23.17 -12.82 -2.30
N TYR A 280 -23.87 -11.90 -3.00
CA TYR A 280 -25.10 -12.23 -3.74
C TYR A 280 -24.84 -13.20 -4.90
N GLY A 281 -23.73 -13.04 -5.61
CA GLY A 281 -23.35 -14.00 -6.66
C GLY A 281 -23.13 -15.41 -6.13
N GLY A 282 -22.72 -15.53 -4.88
CA GLY A 282 -22.56 -16.80 -4.15
C GLY A 282 -23.79 -17.25 -3.34
N GLN A 283 -24.92 -16.52 -3.42
CA GLN A 283 -26.09 -16.83 -2.60
C GLN A 283 -26.66 -18.22 -2.92
N GLY A 284 -26.91 -19.00 -1.89
CA GLY A 284 -27.39 -20.37 -2.01
C GLY A 284 -26.28 -21.42 -2.16
N TYR A 285 -25.05 -21.02 -2.44
CA TYR A 285 -23.91 -21.94 -2.45
C TYR A 285 -23.21 -22.03 -1.08
N PHE A 286 -23.11 -20.91 -0.36
CA PHE A 286 -22.49 -20.87 0.97
C PHE A 286 -23.53 -21.05 2.09
N PRO A 287 -23.14 -21.63 3.25
CA PRO A 287 -24.02 -21.73 4.41
C PRO A 287 -24.54 -20.37 4.88
N ASN A 288 -25.77 -20.30 5.36
CA ASN A 288 -26.37 -19.06 5.82
C ASN A 288 -25.54 -18.40 6.93
N GLY A 289 -25.34 -17.09 6.80
CA GLY A 289 -24.55 -16.29 7.77
C GLY A 289 -23.04 -16.46 7.64
N THR A 290 -22.55 -17.08 6.58
CA THR A 290 -21.12 -17.19 6.27
C THR A 290 -20.73 -16.32 5.09
N HIS A 291 -19.43 -16.13 4.91
CA HIS A 291 -18.86 -15.28 3.87
C HIS A 291 -17.82 -16.06 3.05
N PRO A 292 -17.76 -15.86 1.72
CA PRO A 292 -16.78 -16.51 0.88
C PRO A 292 -15.36 -16.03 1.22
N VAL A 293 -14.39 -16.89 1.04
CA VAL A 293 -12.96 -16.50 0.97
C VAL A 293 -12.69 -16.11 -0.47
N ALA A 294 -12.57 -14.80 -0.73
CA ALA A 294 -12.54 -14.29 -2.10
C ALA A 294 -11.74 -12.99 -2.25
N ALA A 295 -11.29 -12.72 -3.47
CA ALA A 295 -10.73 -11.43 -3.87
C ALA A 295 -11.24 -11.04 -5.27
N LEU A 296 -11.81 -9.84 -5.37
CA LEU A 296 -12.22 -9.19 -6.61
C LEU A 296 -11.17 -8.16 -7.03
N PHE A 297 -10.71 -8.25 -8.29
CA PHE A 297 -9.71 -7.36 -8.88
C PHE A 297 -10.27 -6.63 -10.09
#